data_423d7d29eed04d1a6a2d251cf6321dbd
#
_entry.id   423d7d29eed04d1a6a2d251cf6321dbd
#
_cell.length_a   1.000
_cell.length_b   1.000
_cell.length_c   1.000
_cell.angle_alpha   90.00
_cell.angle_beta   90.00
_cell.angle_gamma   90.00
#
_symmetry.space_group_name_H-M   'P 1'
#
loop_
_entity.id
_entity.type
_entity.pdbx_description
1 polymer ?
#
loop_
_entity_poly.entity_id
_entity_poly.type
_entity_poly.pdbx_seq_one_letter_code
_entity_poly.pdbx_strand_id
1 'polypeptide(L)'
;MTSFETGGRRRRSPGFLIGLTLIALLLFAGFCALGAWQVQRLGWKRDLIARVDARVHAAPIPAPARAIRNDEYRRVTATGTFLHDRSTLVQATTVHGAGYWVLTPLRQPGGAVLLVNRGFVPPEAKTDYDRPQGQIRVTGLLRLTEPGGGFLRANDPAADRWYSRDIAAIAAARRLAPAITSYFIDAQADPRSGRLPIGGLTVIRFPNNHLQYAITWFALAIMTLGVYIIVMRQTAPDRRT
;
A
#
# COMPACT_ATOMS: atom_id res chain seq x y z
N MET A 1 -27.60 -59.66 35.43
CA MET A 1 -26.18 -59.46 35.83
C MET A 1 -25.45 -59.03 34.55
N THR A 2 -25.30 -57.74 34.34
CA THR A 2 -24.61 -57.19 33.18
C THR A 2 -23.22 -56.72 33.64
N SER A 3 -22.20 -57.50 33.24
CA SER A 3 -20.79 -57.19 33.52
C SER A 3 -20.39 -55.95 32.73
N PHE A 4 -20.13 -54.84 33.43
CA PHE A 4 -19.45 -53.68 32.84
C PHE A 4 -17.97 -54.07 32.62
N GLU A 5 -17.59 -54.32 31.35
CA GLU A 5 -16.18 -54.41 30.98
C GLU A 5 -15.51 -53.05 31.21
N THR A 6 -14.64 -52.99 32.20
CA THR A 6 -13.69 -51.90 32.42
C THR A 6 -12.68 -51.89 31.26
N GLY A 7 -12.87 -51.04 30.28
CA GLY A 7 -11.95 -50.86 29.17
C GLY A 7 -10.55 -50.45 29.66
N GLY A 8 -9.65 -51.43 29.69
CA GLY A 8 -8.24 -51.21 30.06
C GLY A 8 -7.59 -50.20 29.15
N ARG A 9 -7.02 -49.13 29.73
CA ARG A 9 -6.22 -48.12 29.04
C ARG A 9 -5.06 -48.80 28.29
N ARG A 10 -5.13 -48.85 26.95
CA ARG A 10 -4.05 -49.38 26.12
C ARG A 10 -2.77 -48.59 26.35
N ARG A 11 -1.71 -49.17 26.85
CA ARG A 11 -0.35 -48.59 26.95
C ARG A 11 0.14 -48.29 25.54
N ARG A 12 0.41 -47.00 25.22
CA ARG A 12 1.00 -46.61 23.94
C ARG A 12 2.48 -47.05 23.89
N SER A 13 2.96 -47.45 22.71
CA SER A 13 4.36 -47.91 22.57
C SER A 13 5.34 -46.75 22.77
N PRO A 14 6.55 -47.02 23.29
CA PRO A 14 7.59 -46.00 23.45
C PRO A 14 7.90 -45.26 22.12
N GLY A 15 7.91 -45.96 20.99
CA GLY A 15 8.13 -45.38 19.69
C GLY A 15 7.04 -44.38 19.30
N PHE A 16 5.76 -44.62 19.63
CA PHE A 16 4.68 -43.69 19.44
C PHE A 16 4.89 -42.37 20.25
N LEU A 17 5.32 -42.49 21.52
CA LEU A 17 5.55 -41.34 22.38
C LEU A 17 6.74 -40.49 21.88
N ILE A 18 7.82 -41.13 21.44
CA ILE A 18 8.97 -40.44 20.84
C ILE A 18 8.53 -39.69 19.57
N GLY A 19 7.81 -40.37 18.66
CA GLY A 19 7.32 -39.74 17.46
C GLY A 19 6.41 -38.55 17.74
N LEU A 20 5.46 -38.69 18.69
CA LEU A 20 4.59 -37.61 19.12
C LEU A 20 5.37 -36.42 19.68
N THR A 21 6.40 -36.68 20.52
CA THR A 21 7.24 -35.62 21.08
C THR A 21 8.01 -34.86 20.00
N LEU A 22 8.60 -35.59 19.05
CA LEU A 22 9.33 -34.98 17.95
C LEU A 22 8.42 -34.09 17.07
N ILE A 23 7.21 -34.55 16.76
CA ILE A 23 6.23 -33.78 16.02
C ILE A 23 5.80 -32.53 16.79
N ALA A 24 5.50 -32.70 18.10
CA ALA A 24 5.09 -31.56 18.93
C ALA A 24 6.20 -30.50 19.05
N LEU A 25 7.46 -30.93 19.22
CA LEU A 25 8.62 -30.04 19.26
C LEU A 25 8.81 -29.31 17.92
N LEU A 26 8.68 -30.01 16.79
CA LEU A 26 8.82 -29.42 15.46
C LEU A 26 7.73 -28.35 15.23
N LEU A 27 6.47 -28.66 15.54
CA LEU A 27 5.35 -27.73 15.39
C LEU A 27 5.51 -26.52 16.32
N PHE A 28 5.86 -26.75 17.59
CA PHE A 28 6.08 -25.68 18.56
C PHE A 28 7.20 -24.74 18.11
N ALA A 29 8.37 -25.30 17.74
CA ALA A 29 9.49 -24.49 17.25
C ALA A 29 9.14 -23.75 15.96
N GLY A 30 8.44 -24.40 15.03
CA GLY A 30 7.97 -23.78 13.80
C GLY A 30 7.03 -22.60 14.04
N PHE A 31 6.03 -22.77 14.93
CA PHE A 31 5.10 -21.69 15.27
C PHE A 31 5.81 -20.55 16.01
N CYS A 32 6.74 -20.83 16.91
CA CYS A 32 7.55 -19.81 17.57
C CYS A 32 8.41 -19.04 16.58
N ALA A 33 9.05 -19.71 15.62
CA ALA A 33 9.85 -19.08 14.58
C ALA A 33 8.99 -18.17 13.67
N LEU A 34 7.81 -18.61 13.25
CA LEU A 34 6.86 -17.83 12.48
C LEU A 34 6.35 -16.62 13.27
N GLY A 35 6.04 -16.79 14.54
CA GLY A 35 5.67 -15.69 15.43
C GLY A 35 6.76 -14.63 15.56
N ALA A 36 8.00 -15.05 15.81
CA ALA A 36 9.16 -14.16 15.89
C ALA A 36 9.42 -13.42 14.57
N TRP A 37 9.32 -14.11 13.44
CA TRP A 37 9.42 -13.49 12.12
C TRP A 37 8.36 -12.42 11.89
N GLN A 38 7.11 -12.67 12.29
CA GLN A 38 6.03 -11.67 12.18
C GLN A 38 6.30 -10.44 13.05
N VAL A 39 6.86 -10.61 14.25
CA VAL A 39 7.26 -9.47 15.10
C VAL A 39 8.35 -8.63 14.44
N GLN A 40 9.36 -9.26 13.84
CA GLN A 40 10.40 -8.54 13.11
C GLN A 40 9.82 -7.76 11.91
N ARG A 41 8.92 -8.41 11.16
CA ARG A 41 8.24 -7.73 10.02
C ARG A 41 7.36 -6.57 10.48
N LEU A 42 6.70 -6.70 11.64
CA LEU A 42 5.93 -5.62 12.25
C LEU A 42 6.82 -4.39 12.53
N GLY A 43 7.99 -4.59 13.15
CA GLY A 43 8.95 -3.51 13.41
C GLY A 43 9.36 -2.82 12.12
N TRP A 44 9.87 -3.58 11.15
CA TRP A 44 10.26 -3.04 9.85
C TRP A 44 9.13 -2.25 9.15
N LYS A 45 7.89 -2.76 9.21
CA LYS A 45 6.73 -2.11 8.60
C LYS A 45 6.37 -0.80 9.30
N ARG A 46 6.46 -0.76 10.65
CA ARG A 46 6.24 0.46 11.44
C ARG A 46 7.25 1.54 11.10
N ASP A 47 8.54 1.17 10.98
CA ASP A 47 9.59 2.11 10.60
C ASP A 47 9.38 2.68 9.19
N LEU A 48 8.93 1.83 8.24
CA LEU A 48 8.57 2.29 6.90
C LEU A 48 7.44 3.32 6.94
N ILE A 49 6.36 3.02 7.67
CA ILE A 49 5.21 3.91 7.83
C ILE A 49 5.65 5.24 8.46
N ALA A 50 6.42 5.20 9.53
CA ALA A 50 6.92 6.41 10.20
C ALA A 50 7.78 7.28 9.28
N ARG A 51 8.66 6.67 8.46
CA ARG A 51 9.45 7.42 7.47
C ARG A 51 8.60 8.08 6.39
N VAL A 52 7.56 7.40 5.90
CA VAL A 52 6.66 7.99 4.90
C VAL A 52 5.83 9.10 5.53
N ASP A 53 5.29 8.87 6.72
CA ASP A 53 4.52 9.88 7.46
C ASP A 53 5.34 11.16 7.71
N ALA A 54 6.58 11.03 8.17
CA ALA A 54 7.49 12.14 8.33
C ALA A 54 7.73 12.93 7.04
N ARG A 55 7.81 12.26 5.87
CA ARG A 55 7.97 12.92 4.56
C ARG A 55 6.74 13.69 4.12
N VAL A 56 5.57 13.12 4.35
CA VAL A 56 4.28 13.73 4.00
C VAL A 56 4.03 15.02 4.76
N HIS A 57 4.46 15.08 6.04
CA HIS A 57 4.27 16.23 6.92
C HIS A 57 5.45 17.20 6.96
N ALA A 58 6.58 16.86 6.30
CA ALA A 58 7.73 17.74 6.22
C ALA A 58 7.42 19.06 5.47
N ALA A 59 8.23 20.08 5.73
CA ALA A 59 8.19 21.30 4.93
C ALA A 59 8.42 20.96 3.44
N PRO A 60 7.68 21.59 2.51
CA PRO A 60 7.82 21.30 1.10
C PRO A 60 9.19 21.78 0.59
N ILE A 61 9.86 20.95 -0.19
CA ILE A 61 11.09 21.28 -0.88
C ILE A 61 10.82 21.60 -2.36
N PRO A 62 11.71 22.31 -3.07
CA PRO A 62 11.57 22.47 -4.52
C PRO A 62 11.50 21.12 -5.23
N ALA A 63 10.61 21.03 -6.24
CA ALA A 63 10.45 19.83 -7.06
C ALA A 63 11.77 19.49 -7.77
N PRO A 64 12.31 18.26 -7.64
CA PRO A 64 13.60 17.90 -8.22
C PRO A 64 13.50 17.73 -9.75
N ALA A 65 14.63 17.86 -10.45
CA ALA A 65 14.70 17.61 -11.89
C ALA A 65 14.45 16.12 -12.24
N ARG A 66 14.73 15.22 -11.31
CA ARG A 66 14.48 13.77 -11.41
C ARG A 66 14.17 13.20 -10.05
N ALA A 67 13.26 12.22 -9.99
CA ALA A 67 12.96 11.49 -8.77
C ALA A 67 13.37 10.02 -8.87
N ILE A 68 13.72 9.46 -7.72
CA ILE A 68 13.98 8.04 -7.51
C ILE A 68 12.94 7.44 -6.57
N ARG A 69 12.91 6.11 -6.46
CA ARG A 69 11.94 5.39 -5.61
C ARG A 69 11.88 5.92 -4.15
N ASN A 70 13.01 6.40 -3.65
CA ASN A 70 13.10 6.90 -2.27
C ASN A 70 12.49 8.31 -2.07
N ASP A 71 12.14 9.01 -3.15
CA ASP A 71 11.51 10.33 -3.10
C ASP A 71 9.97 10.26 -3.05
N GLU A 72 9.40 9.07 -3.21
CA GLU A 72 7.95 8.91 -3.20
C GLU A 72 7.33 9.40 -1.88
N TYR A 73 6.20 10.09 -2.00
CA TYR A 73 5.47 10.79 -0.92
C TYR A 73 6.22 11.96 -0.28
N ARG A 74 7.32 12.41 -0.86
CA ARG A 74 7.99 13.64 -0.40
C ARG A 74 7.11 14.84 -0.75
N ARG A 75 6.96 15.76 0.22
CA ARG A 75 6.23 17.00 -0.02
C ARG A 75 7.08 17.95 -0.83
N VAL A 76 6.57 18.38 -1.98
CA VAL A 76 7.30 19.24 -2.93
C VAL A 76 6.47 20.44 -3.35
N THR A 77 7.18 21.49 -3.83
CA THR A 77 6.57 22.66 -4.41
C THR A 77 7.17 22.93 -5.80
N ALA A 78 6.32 23.32 -6.74
CA ALA A 78 6.72 23.75 -8.07
C ALA A 78 6.00 25.05 -8.44
N THR A 79 6.66 25.93 -9.17
CA THR A 79 6.08 27.18 -9.68
C THR A 79 6.11 27.15 -11.20
N GLY A 80 5.03 27.59 -11.84
CA GLY A 80 4.91 27.58 -13.29
C GLY A 80 3.55 28.03 -13.79
N THR A 81 3.32 27.86 -15.09
CA THR A 81 2.03 28.13 -15.75
C THR A 81 1.45 26.84 -16.27
N PHE A 82 0.17 26.57 -15.98
CA PHE A 82 -0.53 25.40 -16.48
C PHE A 82 -0.79 25.48 -17.98
N LEU A 83 -0.60 24.36 -18.66
CA LEU A 83 -0.98 24.18 -20.07
C LEU A 83 -2.30 23.42 -20.12
N HIS A 84 -3.41 24.12 -19.90
CA HIS A 84 -4.74 23.53 -19.76
C HIS A 84 -5.23 22.81 -21.02
N ASP A 85 -4.83 23.29 -22.19
CA ASP A 85 -5.09 22.69 -23.51
C ASP A 85 -4.46 21.30 -23.70
N ARG A 86 -3.47 20.96 -22.86
CA ARG A 86 -2.75 19.68 -22.86
C ARG A 86 -3.04 18.81 -21.65
N SER A 87 -4.11 19.11 -20.93
CA SER A 87 -4.55 18.27 -19.81
C SER A 87 -4.95 16.88 -20.27
N THR A 88 -4.74 15.90 -19.42
CA THR A 88 -5.10 14.51 -19.64
C THR A 88 -6.01 14.03 -18.51
N LEU A 89 -7.10 13.36 -18.86
CA LEU A 89 -8.03 12.78 -17.92
C LEU A 89 -7.74 11.29 -17.79
N VAL A 90 -7.34 10.86 -16.58
CA VAL A 90 -7.06 9.46 -16.26
C VAL A 90 -8.21 8.90 -15.46
N GLN A 91 -8.78 7.76 -15.88
CA GLN A 91 -9.88 7.14 -15.15
C GLN A 91 -9.51 6.88 -13.69
N ALA A 92 -10.44 7.18 -12.79
CA ALA A 92 -10.25 7.09 -11.35
C ALA A 92 -11.49 6.56 -10.66
N THR A 93 -11.26 5.85 -9.56
CA THR A 93 -12.30 5.53 -8.56
C THR A 93 -11.81 6.03 -7.21
N THR A 94 -12.57 6.90 -6.59
CA THR A 94 -12.23 7.56 -5.33
C THR A 94 -13.36 7.42 -4.32
N VAL A 95 -13.22 8.02 -3.15
CA VAL A 95 -14.31 8.14 -2.16
C VAL A 95 -15.50 8.96 -2.69
N HIS A 96 -15.30 9.74 -3.77
CA HIS A 96 -16.34 10.50 -4.46
C HIS A 96 -16.96 9.73 -5.64
N GLY A 97 -16.66 8.44 -5.78
CA GLY A 97 -17.16 7.59 -6.87
C GLY A 97 -16.20 7.47 -8.04
N ALA A 98 -16.74 7.02 -9.18
CA ALA A 98 -16.02 6.92 -10.44
C ALA A 98 -15.93 8.28 -11.13
N GLY A 99 -14.80 8.54 -11.80
CA GLY A 99 -14.56 9.81 -12.51
C GLY A 99 -13.14 9.86 -13.07
N TYR A 100 -12.49 11.00 -12.96
CA TYR A 100 -11.18 11.23 -13.59
C TYR A 100 -10.22 12.00 -12.69
N TRP A 101 -8.95 11.63 -12.72
CA TRP A 101 -7.85 12.50 -12.32
C TRP A 101 -7.53 13.47 -13.44
N VAL A 102 -7.35 14.75 -13.09
CA VAL A 102 -6.97 15.81 -14.04
C VAL A 102 -5.46 16.02 -13.97
N LEU A 103 -4.71 15.43 -14.90
CA LEU A 103 -3.28 15.65 -15.04
C LEU A 103 -3.04 16.83 -15.99
N THR A 104 -2.58 17.95 -15.44
CA THR A 104 -2.29 19.16 -16.21
C THR A 104 -0.79 19.42 -16.22
N PRO A 105 -0.15 19.62 -17.39
CA PRO A 105 1.25 19.99 -17.46
C PRO A 105 1.48 21.39 -16.88
N LEU A 106 2.51 21.53 -16.05
CA LEU A 106 2.98 22.78 -15.48
C LEU A 106 4.32 23.15 -16.12
N ARG A 107 4.36 24.21 -16.92
CA ARG A 107 5.61 24.72 -17.48
C ARG A 107 6.30 25.60 -16.45
N GLN A 108 7.48 25.18 -16.05
CA GLN A 108 8.33 25.89 -15.09
C GLN A 108 9.09 27.04 -15.75
N PRO A 109 9.58 28.06 -15.03
CA PRO A 109 10.31 29.19 -15.60
C PRO A 109 11.54 28.79 -16.45
N GLY A 110 12.22 27.68 -16.11
CA GLY A 110 13.32 27.11 -16.89
C GLY A 110 12.90 26.32 -18.13
N GLY A 111 11.62 26.32 -18.50
CA GLY A 111 11.07 25.63 -19.68
C GLY A 111 10.74 24.17 -19.47
N ALA A 112 11.22 23.52 -18.41
CA ALA A 112 10.88 22.13 -18.08
C ALA A 112 9.37 21.99 -17.78
N VAL A 113 8.78 20.89 -18.23
CA VAL A 113 7.37 20.61 -18.04
C VAL A 113 7.21 19.46 -17.05
N LEU A 114 6.48 19.71 -15.98
CA LEU A 114 6.15 18.75 -14.94
C LEU A 114 4.65 18.47 -14.92
N LEU A 115 4.23 17.20 -14.91
CA LEU A 115 2.82 16.87 -14.80
C LEU A 115 2.34 17.01 -13.34
N VAL A 116 1.18 17.63 -13.19
CA VAL A 116 0.51 17.81 -11.89
C VAL A 116 -0.87 17.17 -11.98
N ASN A 117 -1.13 16.20 -11.12
CA ASN A 117 -2.48 15.72 -10.84
C ASN A 117 -3.17 16.77 -9.96
N ARG A 118 -4.04 17.55 -10.54
CA ARG A 118 -4.75 18.63 -9.84
C ARG A 118 -5.87 18.10 -8.93
N GLY A 119 -6.29 16.84 -9.13
CA GLY A 119 -7.33 16.22 -8.35
C GLY A 119 -8.40 15.53 -9.19
N PHE A 120 -9.47 15.18 -8.53
CA PHE A 120 -10.59 14.41 -9.08
C PHE A 120 -11.69 15.32 -9.62
N VAL A 121 -12.28 14.87 -10.73
CA VAL A 121 -13.53 15.42 -11.27
C VAL A 121 -14.51 14.28 -11.54
N PRO A 122 -15.80 14.43 -11.22
CA PRO A 122 -16.82 13.46 -11.60
C PRO A 122 -17.10 13.52 -13.10
N PRO A 123 -17.76 12.50 -13.68
CA PRO A 123 -17.97 12.42 -15.14
C PRO A 123 -18.71 13.61 -15.74
N GLU A 124 -19.67 14.18 -15.04
CA GLU A 124 -20.47 15.34 -15.44
C GLU A 124 -19.67 16.63 -15.51
N ALA A 125 -18.60 16.73 -14.70
CA ALA A 125 -17.70 17.89 -14.68
C ALA A 125 -16.40 17.68 -15.49
N LYS A 126 -16.39 16.72 -16.42
CA LYS A 126 -15.22 16.38 -17.24
C LYS A 126 -14.62 17.58 -18.02
N THR A 127 -15.44 18.54 -18.38
CA THR A 127 -15.02 19.75 -19.10
C THR A 127 -15.18 21.03 -18.29
N ASP A 128 -15.91 20.97 -17.17
CA ASP A 128 -16.24 22.12 -16.33
C ASP A 128 -15.55 22.02 -14.95
N TYR A 129 -14.30 22.46 -14.93
CA TYR A 129 -13.50 22.57 -13.71
C TYR A 129 -12.58 23.79 -13.79
N ASP A 130 -12.11 24.25 -12.64
CA ASP A 130 -11.29 25.45 -12.54
C ASP A 130 -9.99 25.35 -13.35
N ARG A 131 -9.65 26.43 -14.06
CA ARG A 131 -8.47 26.55 -14.94
C ARG A 131 -7.70 27.84 -14.63
N PRO A 132 -6.98 27.88 -13.49
CA PRO A 132 -6.27 29.09 -13.09
C PRO A 132 -5.24 29.50 -14.13
N GLN A 133 -5.21 30.81 -14.42
CA GLN A 133 -4.31 31.41 -15.39
C GLN A 133 -3.09 32.05 -14.73
N GLY A 134 -2.05 32.29 -15.51
CA GLY A 134 -0.84 32.94 -15.05
C GLY A 134 0.09 32.00 -14.28
N GLN A 135 1.06 32.58 -13.60
CA GLN A 135 2.04 31.85 -12.81
C GLN A 135 1.45 31.46 -11.46
N ILE A 136 1.51 30.20 -11.14
CA ILE A 136 1.01 29.65 -9.89
C ILE A 136 2.08 28.83 -9.17
N ARG A 137 1.90 28.66 -7.86
CA ARG A 137 2.69 27.74 -7.04
C ARG A 137 1.81 26.55 -6.64
N VAL A 138 2.28 25.36 -6.97
CA VAL A 138 1.63 24.10 -6.61
C VAL A 138 2.44 23.47 -5.48
N THR A 139 1.74 23.04 -4.43
CA THR A 139 2.31 22.19 -3.37
C THR A 139 1.59 20.85 -3.37
N GLY A 140 2.32 19.76 -3.22
CA GLY A 140 1.72 18.42 -3.22
C GLY A 140 2.73 17.34 -2.90
N LEU A 141 2.31 16.10 -3.09
CA LEU A 141 3.15 14.93 -2.87
C LEU A 141 3.76 14.45 -4.18
N LEU A 142 5.06 14.20 -4.17
CA LEU A 142 5.76 13.57 -5.27
C LEU A 142 5.30 12.12 -5.39
N ARG A 143 4.83 11.74 -6.60
CA ARG A 143 4.42 10.38 -6.92
C ARG A 143 5.17 9.88 -8.14
N LEU A 144 5.69 8.67 -8.06
CA LEU A 144 6.37 8.06 -9.19
C LEU A 144 5.38 7.76 -10.32
N THR A 145 5.91 7.77 -11.56
CA THR A 145 5.12 7.37 -12.74
C THR A 145 4.55 5.96 -12.60
N GLU A 146 3.36 5.74 -13.13
CA GLU A 146 2.63 4.46 -13.10
C GLU A 146 2.51 3.92 -14.56
N PRO A 147 3.56 3.27 -15.09
CA PRO A 147 3.57 2.86 -16.49
C PRO A 147 2.63 1.68 -16.77
N GLY A 148 2.18 1.56 -18.02
CA GLY A 148 1.55 0.37 -18.59
C GLY A 148 0.03 0.32 -18.55
N GLY A 149 -0.64 1.11 -17.72
CA GLY A 149 -2.11 1.09 -17.59
C GLY A 149 -2.60 0.62 -16.22
N GLY A 150 -3.92 0.41 -16.09
CA GLY A 150 -4.57 -0.08 -14.88
C GLY A 150 -4.70 -1.60 -14.84
N PHE A 151 -5.35 -2.12 -13.80
CA PHE A 151 -5.65 -3.55 -13.69
C PHE A 151 -6.54 -4.00 -14.87
N LEU A 152 -6.04 -4.95 -15.67
CA LEU A 152 -6.68 -5.51 -16.87
C LEU A 152 -6.98 -4.52 -18.01
N ARG A 153 -6.43 -3.29 -17.99
CA ARG A 153 -6.65 -2.28 -19.02
C ARG A 153 -5.35 -1.55 -19.33
N ALA A 154 -4.88 -1.64 -20.57
CA ALA A 154 -3.77 -0.83 -21.05
C ALA A 154 -4.20 0.60 -21.38
N ASN A 155 -3.28 1.57 -21.22
CA ASN A 155 -3.49 2.91 -21.76
C ASN A 155 -3.61 2.86 -23.29
N ASP A 156 -4.48 3.68 -23.85
CA ASP A 156 -4.68 3.84 -25.30
C ASP A 156 -4.52 5.31 -25.67
N PRO A 157 -3.28 5.76 -25.91
CA PRO A 157 -3.00 7.15 -26.26
C PRO A 157 -3.68 7.62 -27.56
N ALA A 158 -3.91 6.71 -28.51
CA ALA A 158 -4.53 7.04 -29.78
C ALA A 158 -6.00 7.43 -29.62
N ALA A 159 -6.72 6.76 -28.71
CA ALA A 159 -8.10 7.07 -28.38
C ALA A 159 -8.24 8.00 -27.15
N ASP A 160 -7.15 8.57 -26.67
CA ASP A 160 -7.08 9.41 -25.46
C ASP A 160 -7.73 8.75 -24.21
N ARG A 161 -7.54 7.42 -24.06
CA ARG A 161 -8.06 6.64 -22.94
C ARG A 161 -6.94 6.24 -22.00
N TRP A 162 -7.02 6.73 -20.77
CA TRP A 162 -5.96 6.58 -19.77
C TRP A 162 -6.51 5.90 -18.52
N TYR A 163 -5.82 4.86 -18.07
CA TYR A 163 -6.15 4.04 -16.90
C TYR A 163 -5.07 4.08 -15.82
N SER A 164 -3.90 4.65 -16.13
CA SER A 164 -2.82 4.91 -15.18
C SER A 164 -2.13 6.23 -15.50
N ARG A 165 -1.42 6.73 -14.51
CA ARG A 165 -0.65 7.99 -14.62
C ARG A 165 0.75 7.68 -15.17
N ASP A 166 0.79 7.15 -16.39
CA ASP A 166 2.01 6.91 -17.15
C ASP A 166 2.53 8.23 -17.73
N ILE A 167 3.44 8.87 -16.98
CA ILE A 167 3.89 10.22 -17.28
C ILE A 167 4.66 10.28 -18.61
N ALA A 168 5.44 9.24 -18.93
CA ALA A 168 6.19 9.19 -20.18
C ALA A 168 5.24 9.10 -21.40
N ALA A 169 4.25 8.20 -21.34
CA ALA A 169 3.27 8.02 -22.39
C ALA A 169 2.39 9.28 -22.57
N ILE A 170 1.95 9.90 -21.46
CA ILE A 170 1.18 11.15 -21.49
C ILE A 170 2.01 12.28 -22.09
N ALA A 171 3.28 12.43 -21.66
CA ALA A 171 4.16 13.47 -22.19
C ALA A 171 4.37 13.34 -23.70
N ALA A 172 4.56 12.11 -24.19
CA ALA A 172 4.68 11.83 -25.62
C ALA A 172 3.38 12.15 -26.38
N ALA A 173 2.23 11.69 -25.91
CA ALA A 173 0.92 11.94 -26.54
C ALA A 173 0.56 13.43 -26.58
N ARG A 174 0.93 14.19 -25.54
CA ARG A 174 0.70 15.64 -25.44
C ARG A 174 1.83 16.49 -26.04
N ARG A 175 2.86 15.87 -26.62
CA ARG A 175 4.03 16.57 -27.22
C ARG A 175 4.69 17.55 -26.25
N LEU A 176 4.94 17.11 -25.04
CA LEU A 176 5.56 17.90 -23.98
C LEU A 176 7.08 17.72 -24.05
N ALA A 177 7.82 18.81 -24.31
CA ALA A 177 9.28 18.79 -24.30
C ALA A 177 9.82 20.15 -23.83
N PRO A 178 10.89 20.16 -22.99
CA PRO A 178 11.41 19.01 -22.25
C PRO A 178 10.50 18.62 -21.07
N ALA A 179 10.21 17.33 -20.92
CA ALA A 179 9.31 16.84 -19.87
C ALA A 179 10.04 16.04 -18.78
N ILE A 180 9.66 16.26 -17.53
CA ILE A 180 10.06 15.43 -16.39
C ILE A 180 9.12 14.23 -16.36
N THR A 181 9.64 13.03 -16.64
CA THR A 181 8.83 11.81 -16.81
C THR A 181 8.95 10.80 -15.67
N SER A 182 9.88 11.01 -14.74
CA SER A 182 10.11 10.07 -13.63
C SER A 182 9.07 10.15 -12.53
N TYR A 183 8.32 11.27 -12.43
CA TYR A 183 7.33 11.51 -11.40
C TYR A 183 6.32 12.57 -11.84
N PHE A 184 5.29 12.73 -11.02
CA PHE A 184 4.31 13.83 -11.08
C PHE A 184 4.03 14.34 -9.67
N ILE A 185 3.35 15.46 -9.54
CA ILE A 185 2.89 15.99 -8.26
C ILE A 185 1.40 15.70 -8.10
N ASP A 186 1.02 14.99 -7.03
CA ASP A 186 -0.37 14.97 -6.55
C ASP A 186 -0.62 16.25 -5.75
N ALA A 187 -1.38 17.17 -6.32
CA ALA A 187 -1.63 18.46 -5.71
C ALA A 187 -2.39 18.31 -4.37
N GLN A 188 -1.97 19.08 -3.39
CA GLN A 188 -2.65 19.19 -2.11
C GLN A 188 -4.04 19.82 -2.31
N ALA A 189 -5.01 19.45 -1.46
CA ALA A 189 -6.29 20.14 -1.44
C ALA A 189 -6.09 21.65 -1.20
N ASP A 190 -6.81 22.48 -1.95
CA ASP A 190 -6.93 23.88 -1.63
C ASP A 190 -8.19 24.08 -0.77
N PRO A 191 -8.04 24.34 0.53
CA PRO A 191 -9.19 24.50 1.44
C PRO A 191 -10.12 25.65 1.06
N ARG A 192 -9.63 26.59 0.24
CA ARG A 192 -10.36 27.80 -0.14
C ARG A 192 -11.18 27.63 -1.42
N SER A 193 -10.87 26.58 -2.22
CA SER A 193 -11.45 26.52 -3.56
C SER A 193 -12.89 26.06 -3.57
N GLY A 194 -13.27 25.07 -2.76
CA GLY A 194 -14.58 24.41 -2.88
C GLY A 194 -14.93 24.01 -4.34
N ARG A 195 -13.95 24.12 -5.26
CA ARG A 195 -14.07 23.97 -6.70
C ARG A 195 -13.42 22.66 -7.17
N LEU A 196 -13.84 22.22 -8.33
CA LEU A 196 -13.19 21.11 -9.03
C LEU A 196 -11.89 21.60 -9.72
N PRO A 197 -10.87 20.74 -9.79
CA PRO A 197 -10.76 19.37 -9.31
C PRO A 197 -10.52 19.29 -7.80
N ILE A 198 -10.97 18.19 -7.16
CA ILE A 198 -10.77 17.93 -5.73
C ILE A 198 -9.36 17.35 -5.53
N GLY A 199 -8.44 18.15 -5.01
CA GLY A 199 -7.07 17.73 -4.68
C GLY A 199 -6.98 17.01 -3.31
N GLY A 200 -5.76 16.55 -2.97
CA GLY A 200 -5.48 15.96 -1.64
C GLY A 200 -6.04 14.57 -1.43
N LEU A 201 -6.44 13.86 -2.48
CA LEU A 201 -7.03 12.52 -2.41
C LEU A 201 -5.98 11.40 -2.49
N THR A 202 -4.70 11.70 -2.28
CA THR A 202 -3.65 10.67 -2.24
C THR A 202 -3.87 9.74 -1.06
N VAL A 203 -4.17 8.48 -1.33
CA VAL A 203 -4.35 7.47 -0.28
C VAL A 203 -3.00 6.85 0.06
N ILE A 204 -2.51 7.12 1.27
CA ILE A 204 -1.30 6.52 1.81
C ILE A 204 -1.72 5.47 2.82
N ARG A 205 -1.95 4.24 2.35
CA ARG A 205 -2.31 3.11 3.20
C ARG A 205 -1.26 2.01 3.11
N PHE A 206 -0.74 1.63 4.26
CA PHE A 206 0.15 0.48 4.41
C PHE A 206 -0.53 -0.58 5.27
N PRO A 207 -1.22 -1.58 4.68
CA PRO A 207 -1.81 -2.67 5.47
C PRO A 207 -0.74 -3.31 6.37
N ASN A 208 -1.05 -3.46 7.65
CA ASN A 208 -0.11 -3.99 8.64
C ASN A 208 -0.81 -4.97 9.58
N ASN A 209 -0.95 -6.21 9.13
CA ASN A 209 -1.61 -7.29 9.89
C ASN A 209 -0.61 -8.17 10.64
N HIS A 210 0.68 -7.79 10.68
CA HIS A 210 1.74 -8.62 11.24
C HIS A 210 1.53 -8.94 12.73
N LEU A 211 0.99 -8.00 13.52
CA LEU A 211 0.66 -8.24 14.93
C LEU A 211 -0.39 -9.34 15.08
N GLN A 212 -1.45 -9.30 14.28
CA GLN A 212 -2.51 -10.31 14.32
C GLN A 212 -1.95 -11.70 14.01
N TYR A 213 -1.12 -11.82 12.97
CA TYR A 213 -0.47 -13.08 12.63
C TYR A 213 0.52 -13.55 13.70
N ALA A 214 1.29 -12.64 14.32
CA ALA A 214 2.19 -13.00 15.41
C ALA A 214 1.43 -13.63 16.59
N ILE A 215 0.32 -13.00 17.00
CA ILE A 215 -0.55 -13.51 18.06
C ILE A 215 -1.09 -14.90 17.69
N THR A 216 -1.55 -15.09 16.45
CA THR A 216 -2.06 -16.38 15.97
C THR A 216 -0.99 -17.47 16.06
N TRP A 217 0.24 -17.20 15.61
CA TRP A 217 1.32 -18.17 15.63
C TRP A 217 1.74 -18.56 17.06
N PHE A 218 1.85 -17.59 17.96
CA PHE A 218 2.15 -17.89 19.38
C PHE A 218 1.00 -18.63 20.08
N ALA A 219 -0.26 -18.31 19.76
CA ALA A 219 -1.40 -19.06 20.29
C ALA A 219 -1.38 -20.53 19.82
N LEU A 220 -1.03 -20.79 18.56
CA LEU A 220 -0.85 -22.14 18.03
C LEU A 220 0.30 -22.88 18.72
N ALA A 221 1.41 -22.19 19.03
CA ALA A 221 2.51 -22.78 19.79
C ALA A 221 2.04 -23.20 21.21
N ILE A 222 1.34 -22.30 21.90
CA ILE A 222 0.79 -22.60 23.26
C ILE A 222 -0.20 -23.76 23.19
N MET A 223 -1.09 -23.77 22.21
CA MET A 223 -2.07 -24.84 22.01
C MET A 223 -1.39 -26.18 21.73
N THR A 224 -0.36 -26.19 20.89
CA THR A 224 0.45 -27.42 20.64
C THR A 224 1.05 -27.97 21.92
N LEU A 225 1.65 -27.10 22.75
CA LEU A 225 2.19 -27.49 24.05
C LEU A 225 1.10 -28.01 24.99
N GLY A 226 -0.05 -27.33 25.06
CA GLY A 226 -1.20 -27.72 25.86
C GLY A 226 -1.73 -29.10 25.49
N VAL A 227 -1.96 -29.35 24.20
CA VAL A 227 -2.40 -30.65 23.68
C VAL A 227 -1.36 -31.74 23.99
N TYR A 228 -0.08 -31.47 23.77
CA TYR A 228 1.00 -32.40 24.09
C TYR A 228 0.99 -32.78 25.57
N ILE A 229 0.89 -31.80 26.49
CA ILE A 229 0.86 -32.06 27.96
C ILE A 229 -0.37 -32.89 28.31
N ILE A 230 -1.55 -32.62 27.77
CA ILE A 230 -2.77 -33.39 28.02
C ILE A 230 -2.59 -34.84 27.60
N VAL A 231 -2.08 -35.08 26.38
CA VAL A 231 -1.85 -36.43 25.86
C VAL A 231 -0.83 -37.19 26.74
N MET A 232 0.28 -36.53 27.14
CA MET A 232 1.30 -37.14 27.97
C MET A 232 0.77 -37.50 29.37
N ARG A 233 -0.05 -36.64 29.98
CA ARG A 233 -0.71 -36.93 31.28
C ARG A 233 -1.68 -38.11 31.19
N GLN A 234 -2.39 -38.27 30.07
CA GLN A 234 -3.30 -39.40 29.89
C GLN A 234 -2.57 -40.73 29.65
N THR A 235 -1.28 -40.71 29.25
CA THR A 235 -0.46 -41.89 29.00
C THR A 235 0.44 -42.28 30.17
N ALA A 236 0.56 -41.42 31.19
CA ALA A 236 1.33 -41.71 32.40
C ALA A 236 0.67 -42.86 33.19
N PRO A 237 1.44 -43.83 33.72
CA PRO A 237 0.91 -44.88 34.58
C PRO A 237 0.35 -44.28 35.86
N ASP A 238 -0.77 -44.84 36.31
CA ASP A 238 -1.39 -44.45 37.59
C ASP A 238 -0.44 -44.80 38.74
N ARG A 239 0.13 -43.78 39.42
CA ARG A 239 1.03 -43.95 40.57
C ARG A 239 0.27 -44.20 41.88
N ARG A 240 -0.89 -44.83 41.82
CA ARG A 240 -1.60 -45.23 43.02
C ARG A 240 -1.43 -46.73 43.24
N THR A 241 -0.37 -47.08 43.91
CA THR A 241 -0.25 -48.32 44.72
C THR A 241 0.49 -47.94 45.98
#